data_12c54f24d98b347cbb692abdb2348f10
#
_entry.id   12c54f24d98b347cbb692abdb2348f10
#
_cell.length_a   1.000
_cell.length_b   1.000
_cell.length_c   1.000
_cell.angle_alpha   90.00
_cell.angle_beta   90.00
_cell.angle_gamma   90.00
#
_symmetry.space_group_name_H-M   'P 1'
#
loop_
_entity.id
_entity.type
_entity.pdbx_description
1 polymer ?
#
loop_
_entity_poly.entity_id
_entity_poly.type
_entity_poly.pdbx_seq_one_letter_code
_entity_poly.pdbx_strand_id
1 'polypeptide(L)'
;ITCAGGIKYDKWGDPNGLPPPSQEEVDAEFKYQEKLAKYYQYSYDRCKEYPDGFEQLDMLWHAINNNIELKDSEWFKKIKEVKEKYPKPTEPVPTKD
;
A
#
# COMPACT_ATOMS: atom_id res chain seq x y z
N ILE A 1 2.04 5.02 -3.74
CA ILE A 1 0.92 4.13 -3.40
C ILE A 1 -0.28 4.98 -3.06
N THR A 2 -1.38 4.71 -3.73
CA THR A 2 -2.63 5.37 -3.42
C THR A 2 -3.43 4.51 -2.44
N CYS A 3 -4.03 5.13 -1.46
CA CYS A 3 -4.93 4.45 -0.52
C CYS A 3 -6.38 4.51 -1.02
N ALA A 4 -6.60 4.95 -2.24
CA ALA A 4 -7.91 5.03 -2.86
C ALA A 4 -8.34 3.68 -3.43
N GLY A 5 -9.65 3.49 -3.57
CA GLY A 5 -10.20 2.27 -4.14
C GLY A 5 -9.87 2.08 -5.61
N GLY A 6 -9.96 0.85 -6.06
CA GLY A 6 -9.67 0.50 -7.43
C GLY A 6 -10.83 0.69 -8.39
N ILE A 7 -10.62 0.26 -9.62
CA ILE A 7 -11.63 0.33 -10.69
C ILE A 7 -12.74 -0.68 -10.41
N LYS A 8 -13.98 -0.25 -10.58
CA LYS A 8 -15.13 -1.12 -10.43
C LYS A 8 -15.69 -1.51 -11.79
N TYR A 9 -16.01 -2.78 -11.94
CA TYR A 9 -16.69 -3.31 -13.11
C TYR A 9 -18.10 -3.68 -12.72
N ASP A 10 -19.10 -3.02 -13.33
CA ASP A 10 -20.51 -3.22 -12.97
C ASP A 10 -21.08 -4.51 -13.52
N LYS A 11 -20.52 -5.03 -14.58
CA LYS A 11 -20.97 -6.27 -15.17
C LYS A 11 -19.89 -6.90 -16.04
N TRP A 12 -19.94 -8.23 -16.18
CA TRP A 12 -19.07 -8.90 -17.11
C TRP A 12 -19.60 -8.66 -18.53
N GLY A 13 -18.75 -8.13 -19.38
CA GLY A 13 -19.09 -7.89 -20.78
C GLY A 13 -17.83 -7.66 -21.58
N ASP A 14 -17.46 -8.64 -22.39
CA ASP A 14 -16.31 -8.52 -23.26
C ASP A 14 -16.81 -8.13 -24.65
N PRO A 15 -16.40 -6.99 -25.22
CA PRO A 15 -16.81 -6.59 -26.56
C PRO A 15 -16.33 -7.56 -27.64
N ASN A 16 -15.36 -8.41 -27.35
CA ASN A 16 -14.87 -9.44 -28.26
C ASN A 16 -15.63 -10.76 -28.13
N GLY A 17 -16.62 -10.81 -27.25
CA GLY A 17 -17.45 -12.00 -27.08
C GLY A 17 -16.76 -13.17 -26.40
N LEU A 18 -15.70 -12.92 -25.63
CA LEU A 18 -15.04 -13.98 -24.89
C LEU A 18 -15.94 -14.49 -23.75
N PRO A 19 -15.90 -15.80 -23.45
CA PRO A 19 -16.69 -16.33 -22.33
C PRO A 19 -16.17 -15.84 -20.99
N PRO A 20 -17.01 -15.79 -19.95
CA PRO A 20 -16.54 -15.49 -18.62
C PRO A 20 -15.57 -16.55 -18.13
N PRO A 21 -14.69 -16.24 -17.16
CA PRO A 21 -13.77 -17.22 -16.59
C PRO A 21 -14.52 -18.36 -15.91
N SER A 22 -13.90 -19.53 -15.84
CA SER A 22 -14.46 -20.67 -15.12
C SER A 22 -14.45 -20.42 -13.61
N GLN A 23 -15.26 -21.18 -12.87
CA GLN A 23 -15.28 -21.06 -11.41
C GLN A 23 -13.90 -21.36 -10.80
N GLU A 24 -13.18 -22.32 -11.36
CA GLU A 24 -11.82 -22.65 -10.92
C GLU A 24 -10.86 -21.45 -11.10
N GLU A 25 -10.96 -20.78 -12.23
CA GLU A 25 -10.14 -19.59 -12.50
C GLU A 25 -10.48 -18.46 -11.54
N VAL A 26 -11.77 -18.27 -11.26
CA VAL A 26 -12.23 -17.24 -10.32
C VAL A 26 -11.71 -17.56 -8.91
N ASP A 27 -11.82 -18.81 -8.48
CA ASP A 27 -11.36 -19.23 -7.15
C ASP A 27 -9.85 -19.09 -7.02
N ALA A 28 -9.09 -19.44 -8.05
CA ALA A 28 -7.65 -19.29 -8.06
C ALA A 28 -7.24 -17.82 -7.97
N GLU A 29 -7.92 -16.95 -8.69
CA GLU A 29 -7.67 -15.51 -8.64
C GLU A 29 -8.01 -14.94 -7.27
N PHE A 30 -9.11 -15.38 -6.66
CA PHE A 30 -9.50 -14.96 -5.32
C PHE A 30 -8.44 -15.31 -4.29
N LYS A 31 -7.93 -16.53 -4.34
CA LYS A 31 -6.88 -16.99 -3.43
C LYS A 31 -5.60 -16.17 -3.60
N TYR A 32 -5.25 -15.88 -4.84
CA TYR A 32 -4.09 -15.08 -5.16
C TYR A 32 -4.26 -13.66 -4.61
N GLN A 33 -5.42 -13.03 -4.81
CA GLN A 33 -5.70 -11.69 -4.31
C GLN A 33 -5.68 -11.65 -2.78
N GLU A 34 -6.18 -12.70 -2.11
CA GLU A 34 -6.11 -12.80 -0.66
C GLU A 34 -4.65 -12.83 -0.16
N LYS A 35 -3.80 -13.59 -0.84
CA LYS A 35 -2.37 -13.65 -0.51
C LYS A 35 -1.70 -12.29 -0.69
N LEU A 36 -2.00 -11.61 -1.78
CA LEU A 36 -1.48 -10.27 -2.03
C LEU A 36 -1.96 -9.28 -0.98
N ALA A 37 -3.24 -9.33 -0.63
CA ALA A 37 -3.80 -8.46 0.39
C ALA A 37 -3.10 -8.65 1.73
N LYS A 38 -2.85 -9.89 2.14
CA LYS A 38 -2.11 -10.20 3.36
C LYS A 38 -0.68 -9.67 3.30
N TYR A 39 -0.02 -9.90 2.17
CA TYR A 39 1.37 -9.46 1.98
C TYR A 39 1.49 -7.94 2.10
N TYR A 40 0.56 -7.20 1.50
CA TYR A 40 0.60 -5.74 1.49
C TYR A 40 -0.16 -5.08 2.65
N GLN A 41 -0.65 -5.86 3.61
CA GLN A 41 -1.37 -5.30 4.75
C GLN A 41 -0.53 -4.26 5.50
N TYR A 42 0.77 -4.49 5.65
CA TYR A 42 1.66 -3.54 6.30
C TYR A 42 1.63 -2.16 5.63
N SER A 43 1.52 -2.14 4.30
CA SER A 43 1.49 -0.89 3.54
C SER A 43 0.22 -0.09 3.84
N TYR A 44 -0.92 -0.75 3.91
CA TYR A 44 -2.18 -0.10 4.28
C TYR A 44 -2.15 0.41 5.72
N ASP A 45 -1.62 -0.39 6.63
CA ASP A 45 -1.51 0.00 8.03
C ASP A 45 -0.60 1.21 8.20
N ARG A 46 0.53 1.23 7.51
CA ARG A 46 1.42 2.38 7.48
C ARG A 46 0.72 3.61 6.93
N CYS A 47 -0.01 3.44 5.83
CA CYS A 47 -0.70 4.54 5.16
C CYS A 47 -1.68 5.25 6.09
N LYS A 48 -2.34 4.51 6.97
CA LYS A 48 -3.30 5.07 7.94
C LYS A 48 -2.63 5.86 9.05
N GLU A 49 -1.40 5.51 9.41
CA GLU A 49 -0.71 6.13 10.54
C GLU A 49 0.33 7.17 10.14
N TYR A 50 0.69 7.23 8.86
CA TYR A 50 1.57 8.30 8.40
C TYR A 50 0.88 9.65 8.55
N PRO A 51 1.64 10.68 8.93
CA PRO A 51 1.09 12.04 8.90
C PRO A 51 0.63 12.41 7.50
N ASP A 52 -0.33 13.32 7.42
CA ASP A 52 -0.76 13.86 6.15
C ASP A 52 0.42 14.41 5.35
N GLY A 53 0.36 14.33 4.02
CA GLY A 53 1.41 14.80 3.14
C GLY A 53 1.80 16.26 3.39
N PHE A 54 0.81 17.12 3.64
CA PHE A 54 1.07 18.52 3.96
C PHE A 54 1.77 18.68 5.30
N GLU A 55 1.40 17.90 6.30
CA GLU A 55 2.09 17.88 7.59
C GLU A 55 3.53 17.43 7.44
N GLN A 56 3.77 16.41 6.63
CA GLN A 56 5.12 15.92 6.37
C GLN A 56 5.99 17.00 5.71
N LEU A 57 5.44 17.72 4.74
CA LEU A 57 6.15 18.81 4.08
C LEU A 57 6.45 19.93 5.06
N ASP A 58 5.53 20.26 5.93
CA ASP A 58 5.72 21.29 6.94
C ASP A 58 6.83 20.89 7.94
N MET A 59 6.83 19.65 8.38
CA MET A 59 7.89 19.12 9.25
C MET A 59 9.27 19.21 8.58
N LEU A 60 9.32 18.86 7.28
CA LEU A 60 10.56 18.97 6.51
C LEU A 60 11.01 20.42 6.39
N TRP A 61 10.09 21.33 6.13
CA TRP A 61 10.39 22.75 6.04
C TRP A 61 10.99 23.27 7.36
N HIS A 62 10.39 22.93 8.50
CA HIS A 62 10.89 23.33 9.82
C HIS A 62 12.28 22.76 10.10
N ALA A 63 12.52 21.51 9.71
CA ALA A 63 13.82 20.90 9.89
C ALA A 63 14.89 21.63 9.08
N ILE A 64 14.60 21.96 7.84
CA ILE A 64 15.51 22.69 6.96
C ILE A 64 15.74 24.10 7.49
N ASN A 65 14.68 24.79 7.87
CA ASN A 65 14.75 26.16 8.37
C ASN A 65 15.57 26.28 9.67
N ASN A 66 15.50 25.26 10.52
CA ASN A 66 16.21 25.21 11.79
C ASN A 66 17.57 24.51 11.72
N ASN A 67 18.03 24.17 10.52
CA ASN A 67 19.29 23.45 10.31
C ASN A 67 19.39 22.13 11.06
N ILE A 68 18.28 21.43 11.20
CA ILE A 68 18.23 20.11 11.83
C ILE A 68 18.52 19.07 10.75
N GLU A 69 19.41 18.12 11.05
CA GLU A 69 19.64 17.01 10.13
C GLU A 69 18.34 16.20 9.96
N LEU A 70 18.06 15.74 8.74
CA LEU A 70 16.83 15.05 8.44
C LEU A 70 16.61 13.81 9.33
N LYS A 71 17.69 13.10 9.66
CA LYS A 71 17.62 11.94 10.55
C LYS A 71 17.23 12.30 11.99
N ASP A 72 17.43 13.53 12.40
CA ASP A 72 17.08 14.03 13.72
C ASP A 72 15.75 14.76 13.72
N SER A 73 15.14 14.95 12.56
CA SER A 73 13.88 15.66 12.43
C SER A 73 12.70 14.83 12.96
N GLU A 74 11.65 15.52 13.35
CA GLU A 74 10.42 14.87 13.79
C GLU A 74 9.77 14.06 12.67
N TRP A 75 9.88 14.56 11.44
CA TRP A 75 9.41 13.84 10.27
C TRP A 75 10.04 12.46 10.18
N PHE A 76 11.36 12.38 10.26
CA PHE A 76 12.08 11.10 10.17
C PHE A 76 11.68 10.16 11.32
N LYS A 77 11.60 10.70 12.53
CA LYS A 77 11.24 9.90 13.72
C LYS A 77 9.85 9.31 13.61
N LYS A 78 8.87 10.10 13.16
CA LYS A 78 7.50 9.62 13.00
C LYS A 78 7.38 8.57 11.91
N ILE A 79 8.03 8.78 10.78
CA ILE A 79 8.03 7.81 9.68
C ILE A 79 8.70 6.51 10.12
N LYS A 80 9.84 6.61 10.80
CA LYS A 80 10.55 5.45 11.32
C LYS A 80 9.70 4.66 12.31
N GLU A 81 9.03 5.33 13.22
CA GLU A 81 8.13 4.70 14.19
C GLU A 81 7.04 3.88 13.52
N VAL A 82 6.39 4.43 12.51
CA VAL A 82 5.35 3.73 11.76
C VAL A 82 5.93 2.52 11.03
N LYS A 83 7.09 2.66 10.40
CA LYS A 83 7.75 1.57 9.69
C LYS A 83 8.18 0.44 10.62
N GLU A 84 8.61 0.75 11.82
CA GLU A 84 8.98 -0.25 12.82
C GLU A 84 7.75 -0.95 13.40
N LYS A 85 6.65 -0.23 13.53
CA LYS A 85 5.38 -0.79 14.01
C LYS A 85 4.78 -1.77 13.01
N TYR A 86 4.91 -1.50 11.73
CA TYR A 86 4.42 -2.35 10.64
C TYR A 86 5.56 -2.72 9.70
N PRO A 87 6.41 -3.66 10.11
CA PRO A 87 7.58 -4.01 9.30
C PRO A 87 7.19 -4.65 7.97
N LYS A 88 8.00 -4.38 6.95
CA LYS A 88 7.82 -4.98 5.63
C LYS A 88 8.10 -6.49 5.74
N PRO A 89 7.25 -7.34 5.13
CA PRO A 89 7.52 -8.79 5.11
C PRO A 89 8.87 -9.10 4.46
N THR A 90 9.58 -10.07 5.02
CA THR A 90 10.85 -10.54 4.45
C THR A 90 10.66 -11.60 3.38
N GLU A 91 9.45 -12.15 3.28
CA GLU A 91 9.08 -13.14 2.29
C GLU A 91 8.98 -12.51 0.90
N PRO A 92 9.18 -13.31 -0.17
CA PRO A 92 8.97 -12.79 -1.52
C PRO A 92 7.50 -12.50 -1.78
N VAL A 93 7.24 -11.63 -2.75
CA VAL A 93 5.87 -11.29 -3.16
C VAL A 93 5.16 -12.56 -3.63
N PRO A 94 3.93 -12.82 -3.18
CA PRO A 94 3.17 -13.98 -3.63
C PRO A 94 2.98 -14.00 -5.14
N THR A 95 3.02 -15.18 -5.73
CA THR A 95 2.75 -15.39 -7.15
C THR A 95 1.57 -16.32 -7.32
N LYS A 96 1.02 -16.37 -8.53
CA LYS A 96 -0.12 -17.25 -8.84
C LYS A 96 0.28 -18.73 -8.83
N ASP A 97 1.53 -19.01 -9.09
CA ASP A 97 2.06 -20.39 -9.19
C ASP A 97 2.56 -20.92 -7.86
#